data_54ce0717b6961518024b19e62bc6e35d
#
_entry.id   54ce0717b6961518024b19e62bc6e35d
#
_cell.length_a   1.000
_cell.length_b   1.000
_cell.length_c   1.000
_cell.angle_alpha   90.00
_cell.angle_beta   90.00
_cell.angle_gamma   90.00
#
_symmetry.space_group_name_H-M   'P 1'
#
loop_
_entity.id
_entity.type
_entity.pdbx_description
1 polymer ?
#
loop_
_entity_poly.entity_id
_entity_poly.type
_entity_poly.pdbx_seq_one_letter_code
_entity_poly.pdbx_strand_id
1 'polypeptide(L)'
;MTRLYDSILSEQPSKRSVGNDGENRAALFLESRGYTIIARNWRTRSGEIDIIAQKSDLLVFAEVKTLPSGGLETLAHELNLRK
;
A
#
# COMPACT_ATOMS: atom_id res chain seq x y z
N MET A 1 -11.26 14.16 5.19
CA MET A 1 -10.43 13.46 4.29
C MET A 1 -9.04 13.21 4.80
N THR A 2 -8.29 14.25 5.04
CA THR A 2 -6.99 14.11 5.63
C THR A 2 -7.05 13.44 6.96
N ARG A 3 -8.12 13.62 7.66
CA ARG A 3 -8.27 13.00 8.95
C ARG A 3 -8.17 11.48 8.90
N LEU A 4 -8.66 10.92 7.82
CA LEU A 4 -8.60 9.49 7.65
C LEU A 4 -7.16 9.02 7.50
N TYR A 5 -6.38 9.74 6.74
CA TYR A 5 -4.99 9.40 6.58
C TYR A 5 -4.25 9.53 7.90
N ASP A 6 -4.51 10.59 8.61
CA ASP A 6 -3.86 10.81 9.90
C ASP A 6 -4.13 9.66 10.83
N SER A 7 -5.35 9.21 10.84
CA SER A 7 -5.73 8.11 11.71
C SER A 7 -4.99 6.84 11.36
N ILE A 8 -4.89 6.56 10.09
CA ILE A 8 -4.23 5.36 9.63
C ILE A 8 -2.75 5.41 9.91
N LEU A 9 -2.12 6.52 9.62
CA LEU A 9 -0.70 6.64 9.82
C LEU A 9 -0.32 6.60 11.29
N SER A 10 -1.13 7.21 12.12
CA SER A 10 -0.82 7.25 13.53
C SER A 10 -1.02 5.91 14.21
N GLU A 11 -1.83 5.06 13.62
CA GLU A 11 -2.08 3.75 14.18
C GLU A 11 -1.12 2.70 13.69
N GLN A 12 -0.21 3.09 12.87
CA GLN A 12 0.70 2.13 12.32
C GLN A 12 1.61 1.57 13.38
N PRO A 13 1.47 0.33 13.74
CA PRO A 13 2.30 -0.23 14.80
C PRO A 13 3.68 -0.51 14.28
N SER A 14 4.66 -0.05 15.00
CA SER A 14 6.03 -0.21 14.57
C SER A 14 6.47 -1.67 14.51
N LYS A 15 5.91 -2.48 15.35
CA LYS A 15 6.31 -3.88 15.35
C LYS A 15 5.89 -4.61 14.11
N ARG A 16 4.98 -4.06 13.36
CA ARG A 16 4.57 -4.70 12.14
C ARG A 16 5.63 -4.69 11.09
N SER A 17 6.52 -3.73 11.17
CA SER A 17 7.52 -3.60 10.14
C SER A 17 8.44 -4.82 10.07
N VAL A 18 8.52 -5.56 11.13
CA VAL A 18 9.39 -6.72 11.14
C VAL A 18 8.89 -7.79 10.18
N GLY A 19 7.60 -7.98 10.12
CA GLY A 19 7.05 -9.02 9.27
C GLY A 19 6.65 -8.54 7.89
N ASN A 20 6.92 -7.28 7.58
CA ASN A 20 6.44 -6.68 6.34
C ASN A 20 7.54 -6.33 5.37
N ASP A 21 8.57 -7.15 5.31
CA ASP A 21 9.66 -6.86 4.41
C ASP A 21 9.21 -6.77 2.95
N GLY A 22 8.37 -7.70 2.53
CA GLY A 22 7.89 -7.68 1.16
C GLY A 22 7.07 -6.43 0.88
N GLU A 23 6.26 -6.04 1.84
CA GLU A 23 5.46 -4.84 1.70
C GLU A 23 6.32 -3.61 1.62
N ASN A 24 7.39 -3.56 2.43
CA ASN A 24 8.30 -2.43 2.38
C ASN A 24 8.98 -2.34 1.02
N ARG A 25 9.38 -3.47 0.48
CA ARG A 25 10.02 -3.47 -0.83
C ARG A 25 9.07 -3.00 -1.91
N ALA A 26 7.81 -3.41 -1.82
CA ALA A 26 6.82 -2.97 -2.78
C ALA A 26 6.59 -1.47 -2.67
N ALA A 27 6.53 -0.96 -1.45
CA ALA A 27 6.33 0.47 -1.26
C ALA A 27 7.49 1.27 -1.85
N LEU A 28 8.70 0.81 -1.61
CA LEU A 28 9.87 1.49 -2.15
C LEU A 28 9.85 1.47 -3.69
N PHE A 29 9.42 0.36 -4.25
CA PHE A 29 9.33 0.26 -5.69
C PHE A 29 8.35 1.29 -6.24
N LEU A 30 7.18 1.39 -5.60
CA LEU A 30 6.20 2.35 -6.06
C LEU A 30 6.71 3.78 -5.93
N GLU A 31 7.38 4.06 -4.83
CA GLU A 31 7.94 5.40 -4.66
C GLU A 31 8.98 5.71 -5.72
N SER A 32 9.77 4.72 -6.09
CA SER A 32 10.77 4.93 -7.12
C SER A 32 10.14 5.22 -8.47
N ARG A 33 8.88 4.85 -8.64
CA ARG A 33 8.16 5.11 -9.87
C ARG A 33 7.33 6.38 -9.80
N GLY A 34 7.50 7.15 -8.74
CA GLY A 34 6.81 8.43 -8.63
C GLY A 34 5.51 8.39 -7.88
N TYR A 35 5.19 7.27 -7.26
CA TYR A 35 3.97 7.18 -6.47
C TYR A 35 4.21 7.69 -5.06
N THR A 36 3.17 8.24 -4.47
CA THR A 36 3.16 8.62 -3.08
C THR A 36 2.38 7.58 -2.31
N ILE A 37 2.97 7.02 -1.28
CA ILE A 37 2.27 6.04 -0.47
C ILE A 37 1.32 6.79 0.45
N ILE A 38 0.04 6.50 0.32
CA ILE A 38 -0.99 7.19 1.09
C ILE A 38 -1.32 6.44 2.36
N ALA A 39 -1.40 5.12 2.27
CA ALA A 39 -1.77 4.32 3.42
C ALA A 39 -1.24 2.92 3.24
N ARG A 40 -1.10 2.21 4.36
CA ARG A 40 -0.66 0.83 4.35
C ARG A 40 -1.53 0.05 5.31
N ASN A 41 -1.75 -1.22 4.99
CA ASN A 41 -2.50 -2.13 5.85
C ASN A 41 -3.90 -1.60 6.15
N TRP A 42 -4.58 -1.22 5.11
CA TRP A 42 -5.91 -0.68 5.22
C TRP A 42 -6.94 -1.80 5.26
N ARG A 43 -7.71 -1.87 6.31
CA ARG A 43 -8.72 -2.91 6.45
C ARG A 43 -10.08 -2.45 5.98
N THR A 44 -10.74 -3.30 5.23
CA THR A 44 -12.08 -3.04 4.79
C THR A 44 -12.94 -4.24 5.18
N ARG A 45 -14.22 -4.13 4.93
CA ARG A 45 -15.11 -5.24 5.21
C ARG A 45 -14.79 -6.45 4.36
N SER A 46 -14.38 -6.21 3.14
CA SER A 46 -14.13 -7.31 2.23
C SER A 46 -12.71 -7.81 2.25
N GLY A 47 -11.85 -7.19 3.04
CA GLY A 47 -10.50 -7.67 3.11
C GLY A 47 -9.52 -6.59 3.48
N GLU A 48 -8.28 -6.82 3.15
CA GLU A 48 -7.21 -5.92 3.52
C GLU A 48 -6.48 -5.47 2.27
N ILE A 49 -6.12 -4.19 2.24
CA ILE A 49 -5.32 -3.63 1.17
C ILE A 49 -3.98 -3.28 1.76
N ASP A 50 -2.93 -3.83 1.20
CA ASP A 50 -1.61 -3.65 1.80
C ASP A 50 -1.03 -2.28 1.56
N ILE A 51 -1.23 -1.73 0.36
CA ILE A 51 -0.68 -0.42 0.03
C ILE A 51 -1.69 0.36 -0.79
N ILE A 52 -1.85 1.62 -0.44
CA ILE A 52 -2.61 2.55 -1.26
C ILE A 52 -1.66 3.66 -1.67
N ALA A 53 -1.52 3.87 -2.95
CA ALA A 53 -0.57 4.84 -3.48
C ALA A 53 -1.24 5.70 -4.54
N GLN A 54 -0.67 6.87 -4.77
CA GLN A 54 -1.26 7.81 -5.73
C GLN A 54 -0.18 8.45 -6.56
N LYS A 55 -0.48 8.63 -7.82
CA LYS A 55 0.39 9.35 -8.72
C LYS A 55 -0.50 10.13 -9.67
N SER A 56 -0.42 11.46 -9.62
CA SER A 56 -1.33 12.31 -10.39
C SER A 56 -2.76 11.93 -10.08
N ASP A 57 -3.52 11.58 -11.10
CA ASP A 57 -4.91 11.21 -10.94
C ASP A 57 -5.12 9.73 -10.80
N LEU A 58 -4.07 8.99 -10.58
CA LEU A 58 -4.14 7.56 -10.53
C LEU A 58 -4.01 7.09 -9.09
N LEU A 59 -4.96 6.29 -8.66
CA LEU A 59 -4.94 5.71 -7.33
C LEU A 59 -4.74 4.21 -7.47
N VAL A 60 -3.80 3.68 -6.73
CA VAL A 60 -3.45 2.27 -6.83
C VAL A 60 -3.69 1.58 -5.51
N PHE A 61 -4.40 0.45 -5.58
CA PHE A 61 -4.66 -0.39 -4.43
C PHE A 61 -3.93 -1.70 -4.67
N ALA A 62 -3.00 -2.04 -3.82
CA ALA A 62 -2.15 -3.20 -4.06
C ALA A 62 -2.17 -4.18 -2.91
N GLU A 63 -2.16 -5.46 -3.28
CA GLU A 63 -1.96 -6.55 -2.35
C GLU A 63 -0.61 -7.16 -2.65
N VAL A 64 0.18 -7.37 -1.62
CA VAL A 64 1.54 -7.88 -1.78
C VAL A 64 1.62 -9.28 -1.20
N LYS A 65 2.15 -10.20 -1.96
CA LYS A 65 2.32 -11.56 -1.52
C LYS A 65 3.78 -11.96 -1.62
N THR A 66 4.30 -12.51 -0.53
CA THR A 66 5.66 -13.02 -0.56
C THR A 66 5.62 -14.49 -0.94
N LEU A 67 6.37 -14.84 -1.95
CA LEU A 67 6.38 -16.20 -2.43
C LEU A 67 7.41 -17.03 -1.66
N PRO A 68 7.25 -18.35 -1.63
CA PRO A 68 8.20 -19.21 -0.94
C PRO A 68 9.63 -19.03 -1.45
N SER A 69 9.78 -18.67 -2.70
CA SER A 69 11.10 -18.45 -3.27
C SER A 69 11.73 -17.14 -2.84
N GLY A 70 10.98 -16.31 -2.13
CA GLY A 70 11.48 -15.01 -1.73
C GLY A 70 11.09 -13.90 -2.67
N GLY A 71 10.45 -14.22 -3.77
CA GLY A 71 9.99 -13.19 -4.69
C GLY A 71 8.69 -12.57 -4.21
N LEU A 72 8.24 -11.58 -4.94
CA LEU A 72 7.01 -10.89 -4.61
C LEU A 72 6.00 -11.01 -5.73
N GLU A 73 4.77 -11.12 -5.35
CA GLU A 73 3.67 -11.08 -6.28
C GLU A 73 2.75 -9.96 -5.83
N THR A 74 2.38 -9.08 -6.75
CA THR A 74 1.55 -7.94 -6.40
C THR A 74 0.32 -7.92 -7.27
N LEU A 75 -0.84 -7.87 -6.65
CA LEU A 75 -2.08 -7.66 -7.35
C LEU A 75 -2.46 -6.21 -7.15
N ALA A 76 -2.61 -5.48 -8.23
CA ALA A 76 -2.88 -4.07 -8.14
C ALA A 76 -4.11 -3.71 -8.96
N HIS A 77 -4.90 -2.82 -8.40
CA HIS A 77 -6.06 -2.26 -9.07
C HIS A 77 -5.88 -0.76 -9.15
N GLU A 78 -6.13 -0.22 -10.31
CA GLU A 78 -5.96 1.20 -10.51
C GLU A 78 -7.30 1.88 -10.69
N LEU A 79 -7.42 3.04 -10.10
CA LEU A 79 -8.60 3.87 -10.23
C LEU A 79 -8.19 5.22 -10.77
N ASN A 80 -8.77 5.61 -11.88
CA ASN A 80 -8.46 6.91 -12.46
C ASN A 80 -9.41 7.94 -11.87
N LEU A 81 -8.86 8.89 -11.14
CA LEU A 81 -9.68 9.88 -10.47
C LEU A 81 -10.15 10.99 -11.37
N ARG A 82 -9.60 11.06 -12.56
CA ARG A 82 -9.92 12.11 -13.45
C ARG A 82 -11.30 12.04 -14.04
N LYS A 83 -11.81 10.91 -14.15
CA LYS A 83 -13.04 10.75 -14.81
C LYS A 83 -14.24 11.15 -14.02
#